data_68662a897b990cba2b90482f785b9fc8
#
_entry.id   68662a897b990cba2b90482f785b9fc8
#
_cell.length_a   1.000
_cell.length_b   1.000
_cell.length_c   1.000
_cell.angle_alpha   90.00
_cell.angle_beta   90.00
_cell.angle_gamma   90.00
#
_symmetry.space_group_name_H-M   'P 1'
#
loop_
_entity.id
_entity.type
_entity.pdbx_description
1 polymer ?
#
loop_
_entity_poly.entity_id
_entity_poly.type
_entity_poly.pdbx_seq_one_letter_code
_entity_poly.pdbx_strand_id
1 'polypeptide(L)'
;KNSGPVQRTPESEVPWLTDEENEEEDAAPADGTVIRRSSDGSARSNTIDALKLEHRPEGLENLIPYLYEKPAFFSDYFDPELVVLDEAGRLRERAVNMGLEFAAKLENALERQEGFPGQSALMDSWDGFIRILEKRRSVTMGLLAVGIPDLKLCASVTIETRQAPDFQGQTALLAEQLRDYARRGYAVAMLSGGQARGERLVETLREKG
;
A
#
# COMPACT_ATOMS: atom_id res chain seq x y z
N LYS A 1 6.73 13.62 39.52
CA LYS A 1 7.72 13.96 38.48
C LYS A 1 6.93 14.24 37.23
N ASN A 2 6.93 15.49 36.82
CA ASN A 2 6.11 16.13 35.82
C ASN A 2 6.13 15.43 34.48
N SER A 3 4.96 14.95 34.06
CA SER A 3 4.66 14.68 32.65
C SER A 3 3.75 15.83 32.20
N GLY A 4 4.34 16.80 31.48
CA GLY A 4 3.58 17.87 30.86
C GLY A 4 2.66 17.33 29.75
N PRO A 5 1.60 18.07 29.37
CA PRO A 5 0.66 17.63 28.35
C PRO A 5 1.32 17.60 26.98
N VAL A 6 1.13 16.50 26.30
CA VAL A 6 1.49 16.34 24.88
C VAL A 6 0.69 17.37 24.08
N GLN A 7 1.37 18.37 23.52
CA GLN A 7 0.77 19.30 22.57
C GLN A 7 0.41 18.51 21.30
N ARG A 8 -0.89 18.42 21.01
CA ARG A 8 -1.38 17.97 19.69
C ARG A 8 -1.05 19.07 18.70
N THR A 9 -0.23 18.75 17.70
CA THR A 9 -0.13 19.55 16.48
C THR A 9 -1.49 19.55 15.78
N PRO A 10 -1.95 20.70 15.24
CA PRO A 10 -3.18 20.73 14.47
C PRO A 10 -3.03 19.85 13.22
N GLU A 11 -4.03 19.04 12.96
CA GLU A 11 -4.18 18.28 11.71
C GLU A 11 -4.03 19.25 10.54
N SER A 12 -2.89 19.22 9.89
CA SER A 12 -2.75 19.84 8.57
C SER A 12 -3.58 19.00 7.62
N GLU A 13 -4.62 19.61 7.05
CA GLU A 13 -5.40 19.09 5.94
C GLU A 13 -4.45 18.53 4.89
N VAL A 14 -4.56 17.26 4.61
CA VAL A 14 -3.78 16.58 3.57
C VAL A 14 -4.60 16.70 2.28
N PRO A 15 -4.21 17.51 1.30
CA PRO A 15 -5.06 17.93 0.17
C PRO A 15 -5.52 16.81 -0.76
N TRP A 16 -5.07 15.58 -0.54
CA TRP A 16 -5.38 14.42 -1.38
C TRP A 16 -6.37 13.43 -0.73
N LEU A 17 -7.01 13.82 0.39
CA LEU A 17 -8.02 13.01 1.10
C LEU A 17 -9.46 13.54 0.89
N THR A 18 -9.69 14.41 -0.07
CA THR A 18 -11.04 14.79 -0.47
C THR A 18 -11.47 13.93 -1.64
N ASP A 19 -12.46 13.07 -1.42
CA ASP A 19 -13.24 12.40 -2.46
C ASP A 19 -14.16 13.44 -3.17
N GLU A 20 -13.57 14.39 -3.84
CA GLU A 20 -14.27 15.21 -4.82
C GLU A 20 -13.85 14.71 -6.20
N GLU A 21 -14.73 13.91 -6.79
CA GLU A 21 -14.77 13.67 -8.22
C GLU A 21 -14.95 15.03 -8.93
N ASN A 22 -13.84 15.72 -9.18
CA ASN A 22 -13.82 16.79 -10.15
C ASN A 22 -13.78 16.14 -11.53
N GLU A 23 -14.95 16.05 -12.15
CA GLU A 23 -15.08 16.02 -13.60
C GLU A 23 -14.52 17.35 -14.14
N GLU A 24 -13.20 17.50 -14.22
CA GLU A 24 -12.59 18.49 -15.08
C GLU A 24 -12.75 18.01 -16.52
N GLU A 25 -13.70 18.61 -17.23
CA GLU A 25 -13.74 18.62 -18.68
C GLU A 25 -12.32 18.88 -19.21
N ASP A 26 -11.75 17.87 -19.86
CA ASP A 26 -10.52 17.98 -20.64
C ASP A 26 -10.70 19.08 -21.70
N ALA A 27 -10.31 20.29 -21.35
CA ALA A 27 -10.11 21.34 -22.33
C ALA A 27 -8.88 20.95 -23.16
N ALA A 28 -9.13 20.42 -24.34
CA ALA A 28 -8.13 20.12 -25.34
C ALA A 28 -7.20 21.34 -25.56
N PRO A 29 -5.87 21.17 -25.58
CA PRO A 29 -4.95 22.25 -25.89
C PRO A 29 -5.21 22.77 -27.30
N ALA A 30 -5.34 24.07 -27.42
CA ALA A 30 -5.70 24.80 -28.64
C ALA A 30 -4.57 24.90 -29.67
N ASP A 31 -3.65 23.97 -29.71
CA ASP A 31 -2.65 23.87 -30.78
C ASP A 31 -2.84 22.54 -31.52
N GLY A 32 -3.43 22.68 -32.72
CA GLY A 32 -3.89 21.60 -33.56
C GLY A 32 -2.80 20.75 -34.22
N THR A 33 -1.75 20.38 -33.52
CA THR A 33 -0.78 19.40 -33.99
C THR A 33 -1.31 18.00 -33.66
N VAL A 34 -2.29 17.55 -34.41
CA VAL A 34 -2.68 16.16 -34.47
C VAL A 34 -1.49 15.37 -35.02
N ILE A 35 -0.69 14.76 -34.14
CA ILE A 35 0.30 13.77 -34.54
C ILE A 35 -0.50 12.62 -35.15
N ARG A 36 -0.59 12.59 -36.50
CA ARG A 36 -1.09 11.43 -37.21
C ARG A 36 -0.21 10.26 -36.86
N ARG A 37 -0.75 9.35 -36.04
CA ARG A 37 -0.14 8.02 -35.85
C ARG A 37 0.02 7.40 -37.22
N SER A 38 1.25 7.34 -37.72
CA SER A 38 1.53 6.58 -38.94
C SER A 38 1.23 5.12 -38.61
N SER A 39 0.38 4.49 -39.36
CA SER A 39 -0.09 3.12 -39.16
C SER A 39 1.01 2.05 -39.29
N ASP A 40 2.21 2.44 -39.64
CA ASP A 40 3.35 1.54 -39.89
C ASP A 40 4.50 1.65 -38.85
N GLY A 41 4.42 2.52 -37.86
CA GLY A 41 5.43 2.62 -36.80
C GLY A 41 5.01 1.78 -35.57
N SER A 42 5.93 0.94 -35.05
CA SER A 42 5.72 0.31 -33.76
C SER A 42 5.57 1.42 -32.67
N ALA A 43 4.82 1.14 -31.61
CA ALA A 43 4.65 2.10 -30.50
C ALA A 43 6.01 2.58 -29.94
N ARG A 44 7.00 1.70 -29.98
CA ARG A 44 8.42 1.99 -29.63
C ARG A 44 9.04 3.06 -30.52
N SER A 45 8.83 2.98 -31.84
CA SER A 45 9.33 3.97 -32.81
C SER A 45 8.67 5.32 -32.57
N ASN A 46 7.35 5.34 -32.35
CA ASN A 46 6.61 6.57 -32.07
C ASN A 46 7.08 7.26 -30.78
N THR A 47 7.41 6.49 -29.75
CA THR A 47 7.99 7.02 -28.50
C THR A 47 9.35 7.68 -28.72
N ILE A 48 10.22 7.03 -29.50
CA ILE A 48 11.55 7.57 -29.84
C ILE A 48 11.42 8.85 -30.66
N ASP A 49 10.51 8.89 -31.63
CA ASP A 49 10.31 10.05 -32.48
C ASP A 49 9.68 11.22 -31.70
N ALA A 50 8.77 10.94 -30.78
CA ALA A 50 8.21 11.95 -29.88
C ALA A 50 9.31 12.56 -28.98
N LEU A 51 10.21 11.76 -28.45
CA LEU A 51 11.36 12.26 -27.66
C LEU A 51 12.30 13.13 -28.49
N LYS A 52 12.56 12.80 -29.75
CA LYS A 52 13.39 13.64 -30.65
C LYS A 52 12.75 14.99 -30.93
N LEU A 53 11.42 15.06 -30.92
CA LEU A 53 10.65 16.29 -31.13
C LEU A 53 10.40 17.07 -29.83
N GLU A 54 11.06 16.70 -28.73
CA GLU A 54 10.87 17.28 -27.39
C GLU A 54 9.42 17.20 -26.86
N HIS A 55 8.63 16.28 -27.41
CA HIS A 55 7.29 15.99 -26.89
C HIS A 55 7.37 14.99 -25.74
N ARG A 56 6.49 15.14 -24.77
CA ARG A 56 6.38 14.18 -23.66
C ARG A 56 5.50 13.00 -24.08
N PRO A 57 6.05 11.84 -24.44
CA PRO A 57 5.26 10.69 -24.84
C PRO A 57 4.52 10.10 -23.61
N GLU A 58 3.35 9.50 -23.87
CA GLU A 58 2.70 8.62 -22.89
C GLU A 58 3.65 7.45 -22.54
N GLY A 59 3.66 7.06 -21.25
CA GLY A 59 4.51 5.97 -20.79
C GLY A 59 5.98 6.33 -20.62
N LEU A 60 6.29 7.63 -20.48
CA LEU A 60 7.66 8.09 -20.23
C LEU A 60 8.29 7.41 -19.00
N GLU A 61 7.48 7.05 -18.00
CA GLU A 61 7.89 6.29 -16.83
C GLU A 61 8.51 4.92 -17.19
N ASN A 62 8.12 4.34 -18.31
CA ASN A 62 8.71 3.09 -18.80
C ASN A 62 10.15 3.23 -19.27
N LEU A 63 10.62 4.47 -19.45
CA LEU A 63 11.98 4.78 -19.86
C LEU A 63 12.90 5.12 -18.68
N ILE A 64 12.41 5.11 -17.45
CA ILE A 64 13.21 5.37 -16.24
C ILE A 64 14.53 4.58 -16.22
N PRO A 65 14.58 3.27 -16.57
CA PRO A 65 15.83 2.51 -16.56
C PRO A 65 16.86 2.97 -17.60
N TYR A 66 16.44 3.78 -18.56
CA TYR A 66 17.34 4.36 -19.57
C TYR A 66 17.76 5.80 -19.23
N LEU A 67 17.00 6.45 -18.35
CA LEU A 67 17.27 7.83 -17.94
C LEU A 67 18.12 7.89 -16.67
N TYR A 68 18.07 6.85 -15.84
CA TYR A 68 18.76 6.78 -14.56
C TYR A 68 19.60 5.51 -14.48
N GLU A 69 20.84 5.63 -14.02
CA GLU A 69 21.73 4.47 -13.82
C GLU A 69 21.15 3.47 -12.81
N LYS A 70 20.46 3.99 -11.81
CA LYS A 70 19.82 3.18 -10.77
C LYS A 70 18.42 3.72 -10.46
N PRO A 71 17.38 3.01 -10.86
CA PRO A 71 16.02 3.35 -10.43
C PRO A 71 15.92 3.30 -8.89
N ALA A 72 15.21 4.26 -8.30
CA ALA A 72 14.92 4.26 -6.88
C ALA A 72 13.55 3.61 -6.64
N PHE A 73 13.47 2.74 -5.64
CA PHE A 73 12.24 2.12 -5.18
C PHE A 73 11.70 2.85 -3.96
N PHE A 74 10.46 2.59 -3.60
CA PHE A 74 9.81 3.20 -2.44
C PHE A 74 10.65 3.06 -1.16
N SER A 75 11.29 1.91 -0.96
CA SER A 75 12.17 1.62 0.18
C SER A 75 13.41 2.52 0.25
N ASP A 76 13.81 3.15 -0.84
CA ASP A 76 14.98 4.02 -0.89
C ASP A 76 14.68 5.43 -0.34
N TYR A 77 13.40 5.80 -0.25
CA TYR A 77 12.97 7.08 0.29
C TYR A 77 12.75 7.07 1.80
N PHE A 78 12.74 5.90 2.41
CA PHE A 78 12.48 5.74 3.85
C PHE A 78 13.58 4.92 4.51
N ASP A 79 13.94 5.32 5.72
CA ASP A 79 14.82 4.55 6.58
C ASP A 79 14.07 4.12 7.86
N PRO A 80 13.13 3.19 7.77
CA PRO A 80 12.32 2.78 8.90
C PRO A 80 13.16 2.04 9.94
N GLU A 81 12.97 2.37 11.21
CA GLU A 81 13.60 1.63 12.31
C GLU A 81 12.98 0.23 12.49
N LEU A 82 11.72 0.07 12.09
CA LEU A 82 10.96 -1.17 12.21
C LEU A 82 10.07 -1.35 10.98
N VAL A 83 10.11 -2.54 10.40
CA VAL A 83 9.21 -2.97 9.34
C VAL A 83 8.26 -4.03 9.89
N VAL A 84 6.96 -3.81 9.74
CA VAL A 84 5.92 -4.76 10.15
C VAL A 84 5.32 -5.39 8.89
N LEU A 85 5.34 -6.70 8.83
CA LEU A 85 4.76 -7.50 7.75
C LEU A 85 3.51 -8.20 8.28
N ASP A 86 2.35 -7.82 7.76
CA ASP A 86 1.11 -8.51 8.05
C ASP A 86 0.88 -9.61 7.02
N GLU A 87 0.57 -10.83 7.49
CA GLU A 87 0.36 -12.02 6.65
C GLU A 87 1.50 -12.21 5.61
N ALA A 88 2.73 -12.27 6.07
CA ALA A 88 3.93 -12.28 5.22
C ALA A 88 3.94 -13.38 4.15
N GLY A 89 3.30 -14.53 4.39
CA GLY A 89 3.12 -15.57 3.39
C GLY A 89 2.29 -15.10 2.20
N ARG A 90 1.19 -14.37 2.44
CA ARG A 90 0.35 -13.79 1.40
C ARG A 90 1.05 -12.66 0.64
N LEU A 91 1.86 -11.86 1.35
CA LEU A 91 2.68 -10.82 0.70
C LEU A 91 3.66 -11.44 -0.29
N ARG A 92 4.34 -12.53 0.11
CA ARG A 92 5.25 -13.27 -0.76
C ARG A 92 4.54 -13.79 -2.01
N GLU A 93 3.44 -14.50 -1.81
CA GLU A 93 2.66 -15.07 -2.91
C GLU A 93 2.21 -13.98 -3.90
N ARG A 94 1.69 -12.88 -3.38
CA ARG A 94 1.28 -11.74 -4.23
C ARG A 94 2.46 -11.13 -4.97
N ALA A 95 3.59 -10.90 -4.31
CA ALA A 95 4.79 -10.33 -4.93
C ALA A 95 5.32 -11.23 -6.06
N VAL A 96 5.39 -12.54 -5.83
CA VAL A 96 5.82 -13.51 -6.85
C VAL A 96 4.86 -13.50 -8.04
N ASN A 97 3.55 -13.56 -7.80
CA ASN A 97 2.54 -13.54 -8.85
C ASN A 97 2.59 -12.24 -9.67
N MET A 98 2.72 -11.08 -9.00
CA MET A 98 2.90 -9.80 -9.69
C MET A 98 4.16 -9.79 -10.56
N GLY A 99 5.26 -10.38 -10.09
CA GLY A 99 6.49 -10.51 -10.86
C GLY A 99 6.30 -11.34 -12.13
N LEU A 100 5.60 -12.47 -12.02
CA LEU A 100 5.29 -13.34 -13.16
C LEU A 100 4.35 -12.63 -14.17
N GLU A 101 3.31 -11.96 -13.68
CA GLU A 101 2.40 -11.18 -14.52
C GLU A 101 3.13 -10.05 -15.26
N PHE A 102 4.02 -9.33 -14.56
CA PHE A 102 4.81 -8.27 -15.15
C PHE A 102 5.74 -8.82 -16.24
N ALA A 103 6.45 -9.91 -15.95
CA ALA A 103 7.35 -10.54 -16.91
C ALA A 103 6.60 -10.98 -18.19
N ALA A 104 5.43 -11.63 -18.04
CA ALA A 104 4.61 -12.04 -19.17
C ALA A 104 4.08 -10.85 -19.99
N LYS A 105 3.65 -9.75 -19.32
CA LYS A 105 3.23 -8.53 -20.02
C LYS A 105 4.39 -7.88 -20.77
N LEU A 106 5.57 -7.84 -20.17
CA LEU A 106 6.75 -7.28 -20.82
C LEU A 106 7.18 -8.12 -22.04
N GLU A 107 7.18 -9.44 -21.91
CA GLU A 107 7.49 -10.35 -23.02
C GLU A 107 6.54 -10.12 -24.20
N ASN A 108 5.23 -10.10 -23.97
CA ASN A 108 4.24 -9.77 -24.98
C ASN A 108 4.45 -8.39 -25.63
N ALA A 109 4.81 -7.38 -24.81
CA ALA A 109 5.08 -6.05 -25.33
C ALA A 109 6.36 -6.00 -26.18
N LEU A 110 7.38 -6.77 -25.81
CA LEU A 110 8.63 -6.87 -26.57
C LEU A 110 8.38 -7.57 -27.93
N GLU A 111 7.60 -8.64 -27.95
CA GLU A 111 7.22 -9.35 -29.19
C GLU A 111 6.48 -8.41 -30.17
N ARG A 112 5.61 -7.55 -29.65
CA ARG A 112 4.88 -6.55 -30.44
C ARG A 112 5.69 -5.30 -30.78
N GLN A 113 6.95 -5.23 -30.35
CA GLN A 113 7.77 -4.03 -30.47
C GLN A 113 7.18 -2.78 -29.78
N GLU A 114 6.39 -2.98 -28.76
CA GLU A 114 5.77 -1.92 -27.94
C GLU A 114 6.54 -1.65 -26.66
N GLY A 115 7.34 -2.61 -26.20
CA GLY A 115 8.12 -2.54 -24.96
C GLY A 115 9.62 -2.29 -25.18
N PHE A 116 10.30 -2.02 -24.07
CA PHE A 116 11.75 -1.83 -24.01
C PHE A 116 12.36 -2.85 -23.04
N PRO A 117 13.45 -3.54 -23.41
CA PRO A 117 14.05 -4.58 -22.56
C PRO A 117 14.42 -4.09 -21.14
N GLY A 118 14.88 -2.84 -21.01
CA GLY A 118 15.24 -2.24 -19.73
C GLY A 118 14.08 -2.09 -18.75
N GLN A 119 12.83 -2.19 -19.20
CA GLN A 119 11.65 -2.14 -18.33
C GLN A 119 11.63 -3.24 -17.28
N SER A 120 12.36 -4.34 -17.49
CA SER A 120 12.54 -5.39 -16.47
C SER A 120 13.10 -4.86 -15.15
N ALA A 121 13.84 -3.75 -15.17
CA ALA A 121 14.40 -3.10 -13.99
C ALA A 121 13.39 -2.22 -13.22
N LEU A 122 12.17 -2.02 -13.74
CA LEU A 122 11.12 -1.25 -13.07
C LEU A 122 10.45 -2.00 -11.92
N MET A 123 10.67 -3.30 -11.82
CA MET A 123 10.08 -4.14 -10.78
C MET A 123 11.19 -4.85 -10.01
N ASP A 124 11.17 -4.67 -8.68
CA ASP A 124 12.06 -5.43 -7.81
C ASP A 124 11.46 -6.82 -7.53
N SER A 125 12.33 -7.76 -7.20
CA SER A 125 11.95 -9.12 -6.85
C SER A 125 11.64 -9.24 -5.35
N TRP A 126 10.92 -10.31 -4.99
CA TRP A 126 10.76 -10.70 -3.58
C TRP A 126 12.11 -10.85 -2.87
N ASP A 127 13.09 -11.45 -3.53
CA ASP A 127 14.45 -11.63 -2.96
C ASP A 127 15.15 -10.28 -2.77
N GLY A 128 14.91 -9.31 -3.64
CA GLY A 128 15.37 -7.93 -3.47
C GLY A 128 14.82 -7.31 -2.20
N PHE A 129 13.52 -7.45 -1.98
CA PHE A 129 12.84 -6.97 -0.78
C PHE A 129 13.35 -7.67 0.50
N ILE A 130 13.55 -8.99 0.48
CA ILE A 130 14.13 -9.73 1.60
C ILE A 130 15.51 -9.21 1.99
N ARG A 131 16.39 -8.93 1.02
CA ARG A 131 17.71 -8.34 1.29
C ARG A 131 17.64 -6.97 1.98
N ILE A 132 16.57 -6.22 1.76
CA ILE A 132 16.32 -4.96 2.47
C ILE A 132 15.90 -5.25 3.91
N LEU A 133 15.02 -6.22 4.12
CA LEU A 133 14.53 -6.61 5.45
C LEU A 133 15.64 -7.18 6.34
N GLU A 134 16.57 -7.95 5.77
CA GLU A 134 17.72 -8.52 6.53
C GLU A 134 18.58 -7.46 7.22
N LYS A 135 18.60 -6.26 6.68
CA LYS A 135 19.36 -5.11 7.22
C LYS A 135 18.58 -4.31 8.27
N ARG A 136 17.32 -4.67 8.54
CA ARG A 136 16.40 -3.89 9.38
C ARG A 136 15.75 -4.76 10.45
N ARG A 137 15.24 -4.10 11.49
CA ARG A 137 14.37 -4.80 12.44
C ARG A 137 13.03 -5.07 11.76
N SER A 138 12.58 -6.31 11.79
CA SER A 138 11.31 -6.68 11.20
C SER A 138 10.49 -7.54 12.16
N VAL A 139 9.18 -7.37 12.11
CA VAL A 139 8.19 -8.18 12.82
C VAL A 139 7.21 -8.71 11.79
N THR A 140 6.98 -10.01 11.81
CA THR A 140 5.95 -10.64 11.01
C THR A 140 4.76 -10.97 11.89
N MET A 141 3.56 -10.63 11.45
CA MET A 141 2.31 -10.99 12.09
C MET A 141 1.50 -11.89 11.16
N GLY A 142 0.77 -12.82 11.71
CA GLY A 142 -0.11 -13.71 10.94
C GLY A 142 -0.97 -14.56 11.85
N LEU A 143 -2.07 -15.05 11.30
CA LEU A 143 -2.99 -15.96 12.02
C LEU A 143 -2.36 -17.34 12.30
N LEU A 144 -1.45 -17.74 11.44
CA LEU A 144 -0.71 -18.99 11.58
C LEU A 144 0.76 -18.68 11.79
N ALA A 145 1.43 -19.47 12.60
CA ALA A 145 2.86 -19.40 12.82
C ALA A 145 3.63 -19.91 11.57
N VAL A 146 3.42 -19.25 10.44
CA VAL A 146 4.10 -19.56 9.18
C VAL A 146 5.34 -18.67 9.11
N GLY A 147 6.52 -19.25 9.25
CA GLY A 147 7.76 -18.55 9.00
C GLY A 147 7.86 -18.17 7.52
N ILE A 148 8.52 -17.07 7.24
CA ILE A 148 8.94 -16.77 5.87
C ILE A 148 10.19 -17.61 5.61
N PRO A 149 10.22 -18.52 4.63
CA PRO A 149 11.34 -19.41 4.40
C PRO A 149 12.68 -18.67 4.26
N ASP A 150 12.63 -17.45 3.75
CA ASP A 150 13.78 -16.64 3.36
C ASP A 150 14.22 -15.68 4.48
N LEU A 151 13.49 -15.60 5.62
CA LEU A 151 13.83 -14.76 6.77
C LEU A 151 14.17 -15.58 8.00
N LYS A 152 15.33 -15.31 8.58
CA LYS A 152 15.75 -15.94 9.83
C LYS A 152 15.05 -15.27 11.02
N LEU A 153 14.11 -15.98 11.62
CA LEU A 153 13.41 -15.53 12.81
C LEU A 153 14.30 -15.65 14.05
N CYS A 154 14.39 -14.57 14.84
CA CYS A 154 15.12 -14.56 16.11
C CYS A 154 14.25 -15.08 17.26
N ALA A 155 12.94 -14.82 17.22
CA ALA A 155 11.97 -15.22 18.22
C ALA A 155 10.58 -15.34 17.60
N SER A 156 9.72 -16.16 18.21
CA SER A 156 8.31 -16.27 17.86
C SER A 156 7.48 -16.16 19.13
N VAL A 157 6.40 -15.36 19.07
CA VAL A 157 5.46 -15.19 20.18
C VAL A 157 4.07 -15.54 19.67
N THR A 158 3.40 -16.46 20.36
CA THR A 158 2.01 -16.80 20.08
C THR A 158 1.12 -16.03 21.03
N ILE A 159 0.18 -15.26 20.47
CA ILE A 159 -0.85 -14.55 21.24
C ILE A 159 -2.14 -15.37 21.13
N GLU A 160 -2.58 -15.94 22.24
CA GLU A 160 -3.86 -16.64 22.26
C GLU A 160 -4.99 -15.64 22.12
N THR A 161 -5.76 -15.80 21.06
CA THR A 161 -6.93 -14.96 20.79
C THR A 161 -8.20 -15.80 20.70
N ARG A 162 -9.32 -15.18 21.00
CA ARG A 162 -10.65 -15.76 20.79
C ARG A 162 -11.48 -14.80 19.99
N GLN A 163 -12.32 -15.34 19.13
CA GLN A 163 -13.26 -14.52 18.39
C GLN A 163 -14.25 -13.88 19.37
N ALA A 164 -14.44 -12.57 19.28
CA ALA A 164 -15.47 -11.88 20.02
C ALA A 164 -16.86 -12.34 19.53
N PRO A 165 -17.87 -12.42 20.42
CA PRO A 165 -19.23 -12.70 20.00
C PRO A 165 -19.72 -11.66 18.99
N ASP A 166 -20.49 -12.12 18.00
CA ASP A 166 -21.19 -11.22 17.09
C ASP A 166 -22.44 -10.68 17.78
N PHE A 167 -22.44 -9.38 18.04
CA PHE A 167 -23.56 -8.72 18.72
C PHE A 167 -24.69 -8.32 17.76
N GLN A 168 -24.52 -8.45 16.44
CA GLN A 168 -25.54 -8.15 15.40
C GLN A 168 -26.26 -6.80 15.60
N GLY A 169 -25.54 -5.79 16.08
CA GLY A 169 -26.10 -4.47 16.40
C GLY A 169 -26.84 -4.38 17.73
N GLN A 170 -26.92 -5.44 18.52
CA GLN A 170 -27.58 -5.46 19.83
C GLN A 170 -26.67 -4.82 20.89
N THR A 171 -26.76 -3.53 21.03
CA THR A 171 -25.91 -2.73 21.95
C THR A 171 -26.13 -3.11 23.43
N ALA A 172 -27.29 -3.63 23.79
CA ALA A 172 -27.56 -4.09 25.14
C ALA A 172 -26.71 -5.31 25.51
N LEU A 173 -26.58 -6.30 24.62
CA LEU A 173 -25.73 -7.46 24.81
C LEU A 173 -24.26 -7.08 24.89
N LEU A 174 -23.84 -6.12 24.04
CA LEU A 174 -22.48 -5.58 24.09
C LEU A 174 -22.21 -4.93 25.45
N ALA A 175 -23.12 -4.09 25.96
CA ALA A 175 -22.98 -3.45 27.26
C ALA A 175 -22.89 -4.47 28.42
N GLU A 176 -23.67 -5.52 28.36
CA GLU A 176 -23.64 -6.60 29.36
C GLU A 176 -22.28 -7.34 29.32
N GLN A 177 -21.80 -7.68 28.13
CA GLN A 177 -20.51 -8.35 27.95
C GLN A 177 -19.34 -7.48 28.41
N LEU A 178 -19.40 -6.17 28.15
CA LEU A 178 -18.37 -5.22 28.60
C LEU A 178 -18.33 -5.12 30.15
N ARG A 179 -19.50 -5.12 30.77
CA ARG A 179 -19.58 -5.15 32.26
C ARG A 179 -19.01 -6.46 32.83
N ASP A 180 -19.28 -7.60 32.17
CA ASP A 180 -18.72 -8.89 32.59
C ASP A 180 -17.20 -8.87 32.49
N TYR A 181 -16.64 -8.39 31.38
CA TYR A 181 -15.18 -8.23 31.22
C TYR A 181 -14.59 -7.32 32.29
N ALA A 182 -15.23 -6.17 32.56
CA ALA A 182 -14.77 -5.24 33.59
C ALA A 182 -14.79 -5.87 35.00
N ARG A 183 -15.85 -6.63 35.35
CA ARG A 183 -15.93 -7.34 36.62
C ARG A 183 -14.85 -8.42 36.78
N ARG A 184 -14.44 -9.02 35.67
CA ARG A 184 -13.38 -10.04 35.63
C ARG A 184 -11.97 -9.43 35.56
N GLY A 185 -11.86 -8.10 35.59
CA GLY A 185 -10.59 -7.39 35.61
C GLY A 185 -9.91 -7.22 34.26
N TYR A 186 -10.64 -7.44 33.16
CA TYR A 186 -10.09 -7.19 31.82
C TYR A 186 -10.05 -5.70 31.50
N ALA A 187 -8.95 -5.26 30.88
CA ALA A 187 -8.90 -3.99 30.19
C ALA A 187 -9.53 -4.15 28.81
N VAL A 188 -10.53 -3.33 28.50
CA VAL A 188 -11.24 -3.42 27.21
C VAL A 188 -10.96 -2.19 26.38
N ALA A 189 -10.51 -2.40 25.14
CA ALA A 189 -10.36 -1.35 24.14
C ALA A 189 -11.23 -1.72 22.93
N MET A 190 -12.00 -0.76 22.43
CA MET A 190 -12.79 -0.91 21.22
C MET A 190 -12.29 0.05 20.15
N LEU A 191 -12.04 -0.48 18.98
CA LEU A 191 -11.66 0.30 17.78
C LEU A 191 -12.92 0.54 16.96
N SER A 192 -13.14 1.80 16.59
CA SER A 192 -14.24 2.19 15.69
C SER A 192 -13.68 2.77 14.38
N GLY A 193 -14.42 2.63 13.29
CA GLY A 193 -14.02 3.09 11.97
C GLY A 193 -14.12 4.63 11.77
N GLY A 194 -14.07 5.42 12.85
CA GLY A 194 -14.06 6.88 12.81
C GLY A 194 -14.58 7.50 14.10
N GLN A 195 -14.22 8.76 14.32
CA GLN A 195 -14.52 9.49 15.56
C GLN A 195 -16.04 9.57 15.82
N ALA A 196 -16.83 10.01 14.86
CA ALA A 196 -18.29 10.15 15.03
C ALA A 196 -18.99 8.82 15.36
N ARG A 197 -18.50 7.71 14.80
CA ARG A 197 -19.02 6.37 15.13
C ARG A 197 -18.63 5.96 16.56
N GLY A 198 -17.40 6.27 16.96
CA GLY A 198 -16.91 6.03 18.31
C GLY A 198 -17.71 6.80 19.35
N GLU A 199 -17.97 8.08 19.14
CA GLU A 199 -18.74 8.95 20.02
C GLU A 199 -20.19 8.46 20.20
N ARG A 200 -20.85 8.11 19.10
CA ARG A 200 -22.22 7.52 19.15
C ARG A 200 -22.23 6.20 19.91
N LEU A 201 -21.23 5.36 19.74
CA LEU A 201 -21.15 4.10 20.47
C LEU A 201 -20.98 4.33 21.97
N VAL A 202 -20.13 5.27 22.38
CA VAL A 202 -19.94 5.65 23.78
C VAL A 202 -21.24 6.18 24.39
N GLU A 203 -21.95 7.06 23.67
CA GLU A 203 -23.25 7.61 24.13
C GLU A 203 -24.28 6.50 24.31
N THR A 204 -24.43 5.63 23.30
CA THR A 204 -25.35 4.49 23.38
C THR A 204 -25.01 3.53 24.52
N LEU A 205 -23.73 3.26 24.77
CA LEU A 205 -23.31 2.39 25.88
C LEU A 205 -23.56 3.04 27.25
N ARG A 206 -23.39 4.37 27.37
CA ARG A 206 -23.74 5.11 28.61
C ARG A 206 -25.21 5.08 28.92
N GLU A 207 -26.08 5.17 27.90
CA GLU A 207 -27.54 5.05 28.10
C GLU A 207 -27.98 3.66 28.55
N LYS A 208 -27.19 2.64 28.25
CA LYS A 208 -27.48 1.24 28.63
C LYS A 208 -26.85 0.83 29.96
N GLY A 209 -26.14 1.75 30.66
CA GLY A 209 -25.55 1.54 31.98
C GLY A 209 -24.20 0.86 31.93
#